data_bace678252d69ecb181c14cea31b4d17
#
_entry.id   bace678252d69ecb181c14cea31b4d17
#
_cell.length_a   1.000
_cell.length_b   1.000
_cell.length_c   1.000
_cell.angle_alpha   90.00
_cell.angle_beta   90.00
_cell.angle_gamma   90.00
#
_symmetry.space_group_name_H-M   'P 1'
#
loop_
_entity.id
_entity.type
_entity.pdbx_description
1 polymer ?
#
loop_
_entity_poly.entity_id
_entity_poly.type
_entity_poly.pdbx_seq_one_letter_code
_entity_poly.pdbx_strand_id
1 'polypeptide(L)'
;MKRILLYFILLFVLKSSHSQIILTNDTTVCGMQNLDLYAISASVDSLVTDDTYTQIINLGFDFDFYGVTYNKMLISSNGYVTFDTTSAGGYSPWAINAAIPNPGTPPENSIMVTWQDTDPGVAGAIYFGSYGAAPNRVYVVTWCGLAMFSCNSLIYTSQL
;
A
#
# COMPACT_ATOMS: atom_id res chain seq x y z
N MET A 1 -58.81 31.85 -10.88
CA MET A 1 -57.44 31.49 -11.32
C MET A 1 -56.68 30.89 -10.10
N LYS A 2 -56.58 29.55 -10.03
CA LYS A 2 -55.87 28.84 -8.97
C LYS A 2 -54.43 28.68 -9.37
N ARG A 3 -53.48 29.27 -8.60
CA ARG A 3 -52.06 29.07 -8.76
C ARG A 3 -51.68 27.76 -8.14
N ILE A 4 -51.28 26.80 -8.96
CA ILE A 4 -50.70 25.53 -8.54
C ILE A 4 -49.23 25.80 -8.24
N LEU A 5 -48.87 25.74 -6.96
CA LEU A 5 -47.46 25.83 -6.50
C LEU A 5 -46.86 24.45 -6.62
N LEU A 6 -45.98 24.27 -7.58
CA LEU A 6 -45.24 23.01 -7.78
C LEU A 6 -44.07 23.01 -6.82
N TYR A 7 -44.16 22.20 -5.73
CA TYR A 7 -43.04 21.93 -4.84
C TYR A 7 -42.12 20.87 -5.52
N PHE A 8 -40.99 21.31 -6.02
CA PHE A 8 -39.91 20.40 -6.38
C PHE A 8 -39.26 19.92 -5.08
N ILE A 9 -39.61 18.72 -4.63
CA ILE A 9 -38.89 18.02 -3.58
C ILE A 9 -37.63 17.44 -4.25
N LEU A 10 -36.50 18.16 -4.08
CA LEU A 10 -35.19 17.65 -4.44
C LEU A 10 -34.82 16.56 -3.42
N LEU A 11 -35.06 15.30 -3.77
CA LEU A 11 -34.58 14.18 -2.99
C LEU A 11 -33.03 14.12 -3.14
N PHE A 12 -32.34 14.69 -2.17
CA PHE A 12 -30.92 14.41 -1.97
C PHE A 12 -30.81 12.96 -1.48
N VAL A 13 -30.53 12.03 -2.38
CA VAL A 13 -30.09 10.69 -1.99
C VAL A 13 -28.68 10.84 -1.46
N LEU A 14 -28.56 10.98 -0.14
CA LEU A 14 -27.28 10.82 0.58
C LEU A 14 -26.86 9.38 0.39
N LYS A 15 -25.95 9.13 -0.54
CA LYS A 15 -25.22 7.87 -0.60
C LYS A 15 -24.29 7.84 0.61
N SER A 16 -24.75 7.22 1.69
CA SER A 16 -23.87 6.82 2.78
C SER A 16 -22.94 5.75 2.23
N SER A 17 -21.72 6.12 1.86
CA SER A 17 -20.69 5.11 1.60
C SER A 17 -20.24 4.56 2.95
N HIS A 18 -20.79 3.42 3.31
CA HIS A 18 -20.33 2.66 4.44
C HIS A 18 -19.08 1.91 3.97
N SER A 19 -17.91 2.36 4.42
CA SER A 19 -16.71 1.54 4.38
C SER A 19 -16.91 0.39 5.36
N GLN A 20 -17.30 -0.76 4.87
CA GLN A 20 -17.37 -1.97 5.68
C GLN A 20 -15.98 -2.60 5.68
N ILE A 21 -15.32 -2.58 6.83
CA ILE A 21 -14.19 -3.45 7.10
C ILE A 21 -14.80 -4.81 7.43
N ILE A 22 -14.71 -5.76 6.51
CA ILE A 22 -15.06 -7.15 6.79
C ILE A 22 -13.83 -7.75 7.47
N LEU A 23 -13.88 -7.84 8.79
CA LEU A 23 -12.91 -8.65 9.53
C LEU A 23 -13.31 -10.11 9.33
N THR A 24 -12.42 -10.93 8.80
CA THR A 24 -12.56 -12.38 8.86
C THR A 24 -12.53 -12.80 10.33
N ASN A 25 -13.35 -13.78 10.70
CA ASN A 25 -13.38 -14.33 12.06
C ASN A 25 -11.96 -14.72 12.48
N ASP A 26 -11.65 -14.48 13.76
CA ASP A 26 -10.41 -14.91 14.38
C ASP A 26 -10.22 -16.41 14.13
N THR A 27 -9.23 -16.77 13.32
CA THR A 27 -9.03 -18.15 12.88
C THR A 27 -7.68 -18.62 13.39
N THR A 28 -7.70 -19.61 14.28
CA THR A 28 -6.48 -20.30 14.69
C THR A 28 -6.10 -21.28 13.59
N VAL A 29 -4.99 -21.00 12.88
CA VAL A 29 -4.50 -21.85 11.79
C VAL A 29 -3.37 -22.73 12.33
N CYS A 30 -3.58 -24.03 12.38
CA CYS A 30 -2.54 -25.02 12.64
C CYS A 30 -2.04 -25.59 11.31
N GLY A 31 -0.78 -25.31 10.92
CA GLY A 31 -0.16 -25.76 9.68
C GLY A 31 0.04 -24.66 8.65
N MET A 32 0.76 -24.98 7.55
CA MET A 32 0.94 -24.05 6.42
C MET A 32 -0.39 -23.91 5.68
N GLN A 33 -1.08 -22.82 5.93
CA GLN A 33 -2.22 -22.37 5.12
C GLN A 33 -1.97 -20.92 4.70
N ASN A 34 -2.32 -20.61 3.45
CA ASN A 34 -2.32 -19.23 2.98
C ASN A 34 -3.48 -18.51 3.66
N LEU A 35 -3.19 -17.57 4.52
CA LEU A 35 -4.18 -16.68 5.10
C LEU A 35 -4.24 -15.42 4.23
N ASP A 36 -5.26 -15.31 3.41
CA ASP A 36 -5.50 -14.11 2.62
C ASP A 36 -6.12 -13.03 3.52
N LEU A 37 -5.30 -12.15 4.03
CA LEU A 37 -5.75 -10.96 4.75
C LEU A 37 -6.00 -9.86 3.74
N TYR A 38 -7.26 -9.63 3.39
CA TYR A 38 -7.67 -8.52 2.54
C TYR A 38 -8.03 -7.33 3.41
N ALA A 39 -7.26 -6.29 3.27
CA ALA A 39 -7.61 -5.00 3.79
C ALA A 39 -8.02 -4.10 2.62
N ILE A 40 -9.30 -3.80 2.51
CA ILE A 40 -9.80 -2.89 1.49
C ILE A 40 -10.00 -1.53 2.14
N SER A 41 -9.08 -0.59 1.89
CA SER A 41 -9.32 0.82 2.08
C SER A 41 -10.10 1.38 0.88
N ALA A 42 -11.00 2.31 1.11
CA ALA A 42 -11.87 2.91 0.09
C ALA A 42 -11.13 3.80 -0.94
N SER A 43 -9.83 3.92 -0.83
CA SER A 43 -8.96 4.53 -1.85
C SER A 43 -7.80 3.58 -2.12
N VAL A 44 -7.99 2.70 -3.09
CA VAL A 44 -6.90 1.86 -3.59
C VAL A 44 -6.13 2.69 -4.62
N ASP A 45 -5.10 3.39 -4.17
CA ASP A 45 -4.05 3.82 -5.09
C ASP A 45 -3.23 2.58 -5.41
N SER A 46 -3.30 2.12 -6.65
CA SER A 46 -2.50 1.00 -7.11
C SER A 46 -1.29 1.51 -7.87
N LEU A 47 -0.10 1.15 -7.42
CA LEU A 47 1.11 1.28 -8.21
C LEU A 47 1.14 0.12 -9.21
N VAL A 48 1.11 0.46 -10.50
CA VAL A 48 1.05 -0.51 -11.61
C VAL A 48 2.20 -0.33 -12.62
N THR A 49 3.23 0.42 -12.23
CA THR A 49 4.38 0.75 -13.08
C THR A 49 5.62 0.08 -12.53
N ASP A 50 6.44 -0.43 -13.43
CA ASP A 50 7.74 -0.98 -13.14
C ASP A 50 8.70 0.10 -12.62
N ASP A 51 9.64 -0.27 -11.74
CA ASP A 51 10.72 0.56 -11.21
C ASP A 51 10.31 1.95 -10.68
N THR A 52 9.15 2.04 -10.03
CA THR A 52 8.57 3.33 -9.63
C THR A 52 8.22 3.38 -8.15
N TYR A 53 8.39 4.55 -7.52
CA TYR A 53 7.83 4.88 -6.23
C TYR A 53 6.42 5.47 -6.36
N THR A 54 5.61 5.26 -5.33
CA THR A 54 4.35 6.01 -5.14
C THR A 54 4.62 7.50 -4.99
N GLN A 55 3.56 8.30 -5.10
CA GLN A 55 3.56 9.64 -4.49
C GLN A 55 3.71 9.52 -2.97
N ILE A 56 3.95 10.66 -2.30
CA ILE A 56 4.09 10.68 -0.84
C ILE A 56 2.83 10.16 -0.18
N ILE A 57 2.99 9.13 0.65
CA ILE A 57 1.92 8.54 1.44
C ILE A 57 2.03 9.06 2.88
N ASN A 58 0.92 9.57 3.41
CA ASN A 58 0.82 9.93 4.82
C ASN A 58 0.39 8.71 5.63
N LEU A 59 1.16 8.35 6.65
CA LEU A 59 0.86 7.22 7.54
C LEU A 59 -0.39 7.47 8.41
N GLY A 60 -0.68 8.73 8.70
CA GLY A 60 -1.75 9.13 9.62
C GLY A 60 -1.38 9.00 11.10
N PHE A 61 -0.15 8.63 11.39
CA PHE A 61 0.44 8.56 12.73
C PHE A 61 1.96 8.69 12.66
N ASP A 62 2.57 9.00 13.80
CA ASP A 62 4.00 9.02 13.93
C ASP A 62 4.55 7.61 14.11
N PHE A 63 5.60 7.27 13.38
CA PHE A 63 6.29 5.99 13.38
C PHE A 63 7.77 6.19 13.65
N ASP A 64 8.27 5.60 14.71
CA ASP A 64 9.68 5.69 15.08
C ASP A 64 10.50 4.57 14.42
N PHE A 65 11.47 4.96 13.61
CA PHE A 65 12.37 4.04 12.94
C PHE A 65 13.83 4.43 13.22
N TYR A 66 14.55 3.57 13.92
CA TYR A 66 15.94 3.80 14.38
C TYR A 66 16.16 5.16 15.07
N GLY A 67 15.20 5.58 15.91
CA GLY A 67 15.29 6.81 16.70
C GLY A 67 14.93 8.09 15.94
N VAL A 68 14.41 7.98 14.72
CA VAL A 68 13.87 9.09 13.94
C VAL A 68 12.38 8.86 13.75
N THR A 69 11.57 9.90 13.98
CA THR A 69 10.12 9.83 13.82
C THR A 69 9.72 10.24 12.40
N TYR A 70 8.95 9.39 11.75
CA TYR A 70 8.39 9.61 10.42
C TYR A 70 6.86 9.56 10.44
N ASN A 71 6.22 10.30 9.56
CA ASN A 71 4.77 10.23 9.33
C ASN A 71 4.42 10.11 7.84
N LYS A 72 5.43 9.94 7.01
CA LYS A 72 5.33 9.80 5.55
C LYS A 72 6.26 8.71 5.07
N MET A 73 5.90 8.09 3.96
CA MET A 73 6.74 7.11 3.28
C MET A 73 6.47 7.09 1.78
N LEU A 74 7.32 6.39 1.04
CA LEU A 74 7.08 5.91 -0.32
C LEU A 74 7.01 4.39 -0.32
N ILE A 75 6.20 3.84 -1.21
CA ILE A 75 6.15 2.41 -1.50
C ILE A 75 6.79 2.20 -2.86
N SER A 76 7.71 1.25 -2.91
CA SER A 76 8.40 0.84 -4.14
C SER A 76 7.64 -0.29 -4.83
N SER A 77 7.60 -0.28 -6.17
CA SER A 77 7.19 -1.44 -6.96
C SER A 77 8.02 -2.69 -6.64
N ASN A 78 9.27 -2.52 -6.19
CA ASN A 78 10.28 -3.56 -5.99
C ASN A 78 10.32 -4.15 -4.56
N GLY A 79 9.18 -4.17 -3.85
CA GLY A 79 9.02 -4.95 -2.61
C GLY A 79 9.65 -4.34 -1.36
N TYR A 80 9.66 -3.02 -1.23
CA TYR A 80 10.10 -2.31 -0.03
C TYR A 80 9.39 -0.97 0.15
N VAL A 81 9.52 -0.37 1.34
CA VAL A 81 9.11 1.00 1.63
C VAL A 81 10.32 1.82 2.06
N THR A 82 10.29 3.13 1.82
CA THR A 82 11.31 4.06 2.31
C THR A 82 10.68 5.28 2.96
N PHE A 83 11.33 5.78 4.01
CA PHE A 83 10.95 7.03 4.67
C PHE A 83 11.66 8.24 4.05
N ASP A 84 12.59 8.04 3.12
CA ASP A 84 13.11 9.11 2.27
C ASP A 84 12.09 9.40 1.14
N THR A 85 11.49 10.59 1.21
CA THR A 85 10.42 11.00 0.27
C THR A 85 10.92 11.85 -0.91
N THR A 86 12.22 11.99 -1.08
CA THR A 86 12.81 12.85 -2.12
C THR A 86 12.55 12.36 -3.54
N SER A 87 12.38 11.05 -3.73
CA SER A 87 12.13 10.40 -5.02
C SER A 87 10.66 10.08 -5.28
N ALA A 88 9.72 10.79 -4.65
CA ALA A 88 8.28 10.53 -4.82
C ALA A 88 7.85 10.57 -6.30
N GLY A 89 7.16 9.50 -6.74
CA GLY A 89 6.72 9.32 -8.13
C GLY A 89 7.85 9.10 -9.13
N GLY A 90 9.09 8.96 -8.67
CA GLY A 90 10.27 8.75 -9.49
C GLY A 90 10.75 7.31 -9.52
N TYR A 91 11.96 7.14 -10.03
CA TYR A 91 12.62 5.84 -10.17
C TYR A 91 12.89 5.17 -8.82
N SER A 92 12.57 3.90 -8.73
CA SER A 92 12.79 3.02 -7.60
C SER A 92 13.86 1.98 -7.94
N PRO A 93 15.02 1.94 -7.23
CA PRO A 93 16.05 0.93 -7.46
C PRO A 93 15.52 -0.50 -7.21
N TRP A 94 15.96 -1.42 -8.05
CA TRP A 94 15.59 -2.83 -8.01
C TRP A 94 16.77 -3.76 -7.72
N ALA A 95 18.01 -3.32 -8.06
CA ALA A 95 19.19 -4.17 -7.99
C ALA A 95 19.94 -4.03 -6.66
N ILE A 96 20.34 -5.16 -6.10
CA ILE A 96 21.31 -5.23 -4.99
C ILE A 96 22.70 -5.30 -5.60
N ASN A 97 23.41 -4.17 -5.62
CA ASN A 97 24.72 -4.06 -6.24
C ASN A 97 25.90 -4.26 -5.27
N ALA A 98 25.63 -4.26 -3.98
CA ALA A 98 26.62 -4.39 -2.91
C ALA A 98 26.01 -4.98 -1.63
N ALA A 99 26.87 -5.30 -0.69
CA ALA A 99 26.41 -5.73 0.64
C ALA A 99 25.62 -4.60 1.34
N ILE A 100 24.62 -4.96 2.13
CA ILE A 100 23.83 -4.05 2.95
C ILE A 100 24.35 -4.10 4.38
N PRO A 101 24.53 -2.93 5.06
CA PRO A 101 24.22 -1.57 4.61
C PRO A 101 25.24 -1.01 3.63
N ASN A 102 24.76 -0.19 2.68
CA ASN A 102 25.58 0.50 1.69
C ASN A 102 25.28 2.01 1.68
N PRO A 103 25.83 2.78 2.65
CA PRO A 103 25.51 4.20 2.80
C PRO A 103 25.77 5.01 1.53
N GLY A 104 24.86 5.94 1.24
CA GLY A 104 24.90 6.79 0.03
C GLY A 104 24.37 6.11 -1.22
N THR A 105 23.87 4.87 -1.12
CA THR A 105 23.28 4.14 -2.25
C THR A 105 21.82 3.79 -1.91
N PRO A 106 20.83 4.37 -2.60
CA PRO A 106 19.42 4.05 -2.37
C PRO A 106 19.11 2.56 -2.62
N PRO A 107 18.09 2.02 -1.94
CA PRO A 107 17.21 2.70 -1.00
C PRO A 107 17.80 2.83 0.40
N GLU A 108 17.71 4.02 0.99
CA GLU A 108 18.07 4.28 2.39
C GLU A 108 16.81 4.48 3.24
N ASN A 109 16.95 4.43 4.58
CA ASN A 109 15.85 4.54 5.52
C ASN A 109 14.66 3.65 5.15
N SER A 110 14.93 2.39 4.82
CA SER A 110 13.98 1.50 4.17
C SER A 110 13.70 0.25 4.98
N ILE A 111 12.49 -0.28 4.84
CA ILE A 111 12.12 -1.62 5.28
C ILE A 111 11.96 -2.47 4.03
N MET A 112 12.87 -3.42 3.87
CA MET A 112 12.93 -4.31 2.71
C MET A 112 12.23 -5.62 3.06
N VAL A 113 11.17 -5.96 2.31
CA VAL A 113 10.42 -7.22 2.50
C VAL A 113 10.96 -8.27 1.55
N THR A 114 10.95 -7.99 0.27
CA THR A 114 11.51 -8.87 -0.76
C THR A 114 12.68 -8.25 -1.50
N TRP A 115 12.62 -6.95 -1.74
CA TRP A 115 13.53 -6.21 -2.61
C TRP A 115 14.00 -7.05 -3.80
N GLN A 116 13.11 -7.18 -4.76
CA GLN A 116 13.30 -7.90 -5.99
C GLN A 116 12.80 -7.06 -7.15
N ASP A 117 13.40 -7.22 -8.30
CA ASP A 117 12.95 -6.62 -9.55
C ASP A 117 11.60 -7.21 -9.95
N THR A 118 10.53 -6.43 -9.77
CA THR A 118 9.15 -6.88 -10.00
C THR A 118 8.37 -5.89 -10.83
N ASP A 119 7.55 -6.44 -11.74
CA ASP A 119 6.79 -5.65 -12.69
C ASP A 119 5.27 -5.77 -12.44
N PRO A 120 4.70 -4.84 -11.66
CA PRO A 120 3.25 -4.81 -11.46
C PRO A 120 2.48 -4.42 -12.74
N GLY A 121 3.15 -3.91 -13.77
CA GLY A 121 2.55 -3.67 -15.09
C GLY A 121 2.23 -4.95 -15.84
N VAL A 122 2.89 -6.07 -15.49
CA VAL A 122 2.65 -7.39 -16.07
C VAL A 122 1.59 -8.16 -15.28
N ALA A 123 1.70 -8.21 -13.96
CA ALA A 123 0.73 -8.90 -13.11
C ALA A 123 0.75 -8.37 -11.68
N GLY A 124 -0.41 -8.48 -11.02
CA GLY A 124 -0.61 -8.15 -9.63
C GLY A 124 -0.95 -6.70 -9.37
N ALA A 125 -0.95 -6.33 -8.09
CA ALA A 125 -1.19 -4.97 -7.63
C ALA A 125 -0.58 -4.76 -6.24
N ILE A 126 -0.30 -3.50 -5.90
CA ILE A 126 0.18 -3.12 -4.58
C ILE A 126 -0.95 -2.43 -3.84
N TYR A 127 -1.35 -3.01 -2.72
CA TYR A 127 -2.42 -2.49 -1.86
C TYR A 127 -1.81 -1.96 -0.57
N PHE A 128 -2.35 -0.85 -0.07
CA PHE A 128 -1.86 -0.28 1.17
C PHE A 128 -2.94 0.50 1.92
N GLY A 129 -2.80 0.59 3.24
CA GLY A 129 -3.73 1.33 4.08
C GLY A 129 -3.40 1.26 5.57
N SER A 130 -4.04 2.14 6.34
CA SER A 130 -3.93 2.14 7.79
C SER A 130 -5.16 1.50 8.42
N TYR A 131 -4.95 0.75 9.51
CA TYR A 131 -5.96 0.03 10.26
C TYR A 131 -5.90 0.37 11.74
N GLY A 132 -6.99 0.05 12.44
CA GLY A 132 -7.11 0.24 13.87
C GLY A 132 -7.39 1.68 14.26
N ALA A 133 -7.42 1.91 15.58
CA ALA A 133 -7.60 3.22 16.19
C ALA A 133 -6.43 3.53 17.13
N ALA A 134 -6.17 4.81 17.36
CA ALA A 134 -5.14 5.21 18.31
C ALA A 134 -5.42 4.59 19.70
N PRO A 135 -4.38 4.07 20.39
CA PRO A 135 -2.96 4.08 20.05
C PRO A 135 -2.51 2.89 19.15
N ASN A 136 -3.40 1.94 18.84
CA ASN A 136 -3.07 0.66 18.20
C ASN A 136 -3.32 0.73 16.67
N ARG A 137 -2.68 1.66 15.99
CA ARG A 137 -2.75 1.80 14.53
C ARG A 137 -1.65 1.00 13.86
N VAL A 138 -1.99 0.38 12.71
CA VAL A 138 -1.06 -0.38 11.86
C VAL A 138 -1.19 0.14 10.45
N TYR A 139 -0.08 0.29 9.76
CA TYR A 139 -0.08 0.53 8.32
C TYR A 139 0.35 -0.76 7.62
N VAL A 140 -0.44 -1.21 6.65
CA VAL A 140 -0.18 -2.46 5.93
C VAL A 140 0.09 -2.15 4.47
N VAL A 141 1.11 -2.79 3.91
CA VAL A 141 1.43 -2.76 2.48
C VAL A 141 1.49 -4.20 1.98
N THR A 142 0.74 -4.51 0.93
CA THR A 142 0.72 -5.84 0.33
C THR A 142 1.09 -5.76 -1.15
N TRP A 143 2.20 -6.37 -1.51
CA TRP A 143 2.58 -6.67 -2.90
C TRP A 143 1.90 -7.98 -3.28
N CYS A 144 0.79 -7.91 -3.98
CA CYS A 144 -0.10 -9.04 -4.21
C CYS A 144 0.01 -9.56 -5.65
N GLY A 145 0.50 -10.78 -5.79
CA GLY A 145 0.54 -11.47 -7.08
C GLY A 145 1.43 -10.80 -8.13
N LEU A 146 2.52 -10.13 -7.70
CA LEU A 146 3.40 -9.42 -8.61
C LEU A 146 4.25 -10.38 -9.44
N ALA A 147 4.39 -10.07 -10.73
CA ALA A 147 5.31 -10.78 -11.60
C ALA A 147 6.77 -10.38 -11.30
N MET A 148 7.68 -11.34 -11.37
CA MET A 148 9.11 -11.06 -11.38
C MET A 148 9.53 -10.53 -12.75
N PHE A 149 10.29 -9.44 -12.80
CA PHE A 149 10.79 -8.90 -14.05
C PHE A 149 11.61 -9.95 -14.83
N SER A 150 11.43 -10.00 -16.13
CA SER A 150 12.04 -11.00 -17.03
C SER A 150 11.75 -12.48 -16.72
N CYS A 151 10.93 -12.76 -15.68
CA CYS A 151 10.51 -14.11 -15.32
C CYS A 151 9.01 -14.10 -14.99
N ASN A 152 8.20 -13.60 -15.92
CA ASN A 152 6.79 -13.23 -15.72
C ASN A 152 5.86 -14.37 -15.29
N SER A 153 6.30 -15.62 -15.42
CA SER A 153 5.58 -16.79 -14.89
C SER A 153 5.78 -17.01 -13.39
N LEU A 154 6.78 -16.35 -12.79
CA LEU A 154 7.04 -16.41 -11.36
C LEU A 154 6.31 -15.24 -10.69
N ILE A 155 5.30 -15.60 -9.93
CA ILE A 155 4.43 -14.66 -9.20
C ILE A 155 4.70 -14.81 -7.70
N TYR A 156 4.77 -13.68 -7.00
CA TYR A 156 4.92 -13.69 -5.55
C TYR A 156 3.95 -12.73 -4.85
N THR A 157 3.71 -12.98 -3.58
CA THR A 157 2.97 -12.11 -2.67
C THR A 157 3.77 -11.91 -1.40
N SER A 158 3.89 -10.67 -0.96
CA SER A 158 4.51 -10.31 0.33
C SER A 158 3.73 -9.21 1.02
N GLN A 159 3.89 -9.10 2.35
CA GLN A 159 3.20 -8.11 3.16
C GLN A 159 4.12 -7.55 4.24
N LEU A 160 4.01 -6.25 4.48
CA LEU A 160 4.61 -5.51 5.57
C LEU A 160 3.52 -5.06 6.53
#